data_97ecb7f05d9d9e901ce25eadd6fab7c4
#
_entry.id   97ecb7f05d9d9e901ce25eadd6fab7c4
#
_cell.length_a   1.000
_cell.length_b   1.000
_cell.length_c   1.000
_cell.angle_alpha   90.00
_cell.angle_beta   90.00
_cell.angle_gamma   90.00
#
_symmetry.space_group_name_H-M   'P 1'
#
loop_
_entity.id
_entity.type
_entity.pdbx_description
1 polymer ?
#
loop_
_entity_poly.entity_id
_entity_poly.type
_entity_poly.pdbx_seq_one_letter_code
_entity_poly.pdbx_strand_id
1 'polypeptide(L)'
;LGVSGISSDNRDITAAAEKGDKRAILASEMLQYQIKKYIGSYAAVMNGLDAVLFTGGIGEKAWEVREGVCKDMEFFGIKIDTEKNKSTRGELIKISTPDSKVEVWIVPTNEELLIARDTLAMIK
;
A
#
# COMPACT_ATOMS: atom_id res chain seq x y z
N LEU A 1 -4.32 7.65 15.45
CA LEU A 1 -5.12 8.13 16.57
C LEU A 1 -5.22 9.67 16.57
N GLY A 2 -4.11 10.39 16.38
CA GLY A 2 -4.10 11.86 16.48
C GLY A 2 -5.08 12.57 15.54
N VAL A 3 -5.17 12.15 14.29
CA VAL A 3 -6.10 12.71 13.30
C VAL A 3 -7.49 12.12 13.44
N SER A 4 -7.60 10.79 13.44
CA SER A 4 -8.91 10.11 13.49
C SER A 4 -9.63 10.33 14.83
N GLY A 5 -8.89 10.39 15.93
CA GLY A 5 -9.46 10.43 17.28
C GLY A 5 -10.13 9.12 17.73
N ILE A 6 -10.07 8.06 16.90
CA ILE A 6 -10.76 6.79 17.12
C ILE A 6 -9.76 5.71 17.53
N SER A 7 -8.81 5.40 16.67
CA SER A 7 -7.86 4.28 16.83
C SER A 7 -6.54 4.60 16.14
N SER A 8 -5.49 3.85 16.52
CA SER A 8 -4.23 3.76 15.78
C SER A 8 -4.21 2.58 14.80
N ASP A 9 -5.18 1.68 14.87
CA ASP A 9 -5.32 0.55 13.97
C ASP A 9 -6.04 0.97 12.68
N ASN A 10 -5.42 0.68 11.53
CA ASN A 10 -5.99 1.03 10.24
C ASN A 10 -7.33 0.33 9.95
N ARG A 11 -7.54 -0.86 10.50
CA ARG A 11 -8.80 -1.61 10.34
C ARG A 11 -9.98 -0.88 10.98
N ASP A 12 -9.77 -0.32 12.17
CA ASP A 12 -10.79 0.47 12.87
C ASP A 12 -11.08 1.77 12.12
N ILE A 13 -10.03 2.40 11.57
CA ILE A 13 -10.14 3.63 10.79
C ILE A 13 -10.93 3.34 9.50
N THR A 14 -10.61 2.27 8.78
CA THR A 14 -11.33 1.86 7.57
C THR A 14 -12.80 1.59 7.88
N ALA A 15 -13.09 0.81 8.92
CA ALA A 15 -14.47 0.50 9.31
C ALA A 15 -15.28 1.74 9.75
N ALA A 16 -14.64 2.73 10.35
CA ALA A 16 -15.30 3.99 10.69
C ALA A 16 -15.51 4.88 9.46
N ALA A 17 -14.54 4.93 8.55
CA ALA A 17 -14.66 5.65 7.28
C ALA A 17 -15.79 5.12 6.41
N GLU A 18 -15.96 3.81 6.31
CA GLU A 18 -17.08 3.14 5.61
C GLU A 18 -18.46 3.54 6.19
N LYS A 19 -18.51 3.83 7.50
CA LYS A 19 -19.72 4.34 8.18
C LYS A 19 -19.90 5.86 8.04
N GLY A 20 -19.02 6.52 7.31
CA GLY A 20 -19.10 7.96 7.04
C GLY A 20 -18.48 8.86 8.12
N ASP A 21 -17.67 8.33 9.03
CA ASP A 21 -16.95 9.17 9.98
C ASP A 21 -15.93 10.06 9.26
N LYS A 22 -16.15 11.38 9.35
CA LYS A 22 -15.37 12.37 8.60
C LYS A 22 -13.89 12.41 9.00
N ARG A 23 -13.59 12.17 10.28
CA ARG A 23 -12.20 12.19 10.77
C ARG A 23 -11.46 10.91 10.38
N ALA A 24 -12.16 9.77 10.33
CA ALA A 24 -11.61 8.52 9.83
C ALA A 24 -11.33 8.61 8.32
N ILE A 25 -12.25 9.18 7.54
CA ILE A 25 -12.05 9.45 6.11
C ILE A 25 -10.81 10.35 5.92
N LEU A 26 -10.74 11.48 6.61
CA LEU A 26 -9.60 12.38 6.54
C LEU A 26 -8.28 11.69 6.91
N ALA A 27 -8.26 10.86 7.94
CA ALA A 27 -7.07 10.14 8.36
C ALA A 27 -6.59 9.15 7.29
N SER A 28 -7.51 8.45 6.63
CA SER A 28 -7.22 7.54 5.51
C SER A 28 -6.69 8.31 4.29
N GLU A 29 -7.34 9.40 3.92
CA GLU A 29 -6.90 10.26 2.80
C GLU A 29 -5.52 10.86 3.06
N MET A 30 -5.23 11.29 4.28
CA MET A 30 -3.90 11.81 4.65
C MET A 30 -2.81 10.74 4.53
N LEU A 31 -3.09 9.49 4.92
CA LEU A 31 -2.15 8.38 4.75
C LEU A 31 -1.85 8.16 3.26
N GLN A 32 -2.89 8.03 2.44
CA GLN A 32 -2.78 7.82 0.99
C GLN A 32 -2.01 8.98 0.32
N TYR A 33 -2.34 10.22 0.69
CA TYR A 33 -1.68 11.42 0.20
C TYR A 33 -0.18 11.44 0.53
N GLN A 34 0.20 11.09 1.75
CA GLN A 34 1.61 11.06 2.14
C GLN A 34 2.38 9.99 1.38
N ILE A 35 1.83 8.78 1.23
CA ILE A 35 2.46 7.72 0.44
C ILE A 35 2.67 8.18 -1.00
N LYS A 36 1.63 8.76 -1.62
CA LYS A 36 1.69 9.32 -2.98
C LYS A 36 2.80 10.38 -3.14
N LYS A 37 2.93 11.29 -2.17
CA LYS A 37 4.01 12.29 -2.15
C LYS A 37 5.39 11.63 -2.13
N TYR A 38 5.58 10.61 -1.30
CA TYR A 38 6.87 9.90 -1.25
C TYR A 38 7.17 9.17 -2.55
N ILE A 39 6.21 8.50 -3.16
CA ILE A 39 6.39 7.88 -4.47
C ILE A 39 6.85 8.94 -5.49
N GLY A 40 6.17 10.09 -5.56
CA GLY A 40 6.55 11.17 -6.46
C GLY A 40 7.94 11.72 -6.19
N SER A 41 8.32 11.92 -4.93
CA SER A 41 9.64 12.43 -4.57
C SER A 41 10.75 11.44 -4.94
N TYR A 42 10.56 10.15 -4.69
CA TYR A 42 11.54 9.12 -5.05
C TYR A 42 11.63 8.94 -6.58
N ALA A 43 10.51 8.97 -7.28
CA ALA A 43 10.52 8.94 -8.74
C ALA A 43 11.36 10.08 -9.33
N ALA A 44 11.27 11.29 -8.76
CA ALA A 44 12.10 12.41 -9.17
C ALA A 44 13.59 12.20 -8.89
N VAL A 45 13.94 11.67 -7.71
CA VAL A 45 15.34 11.41 -7.32
C VAL A 45 15.95 10.29 -8.16
N MET A 46 15.18 9.25 -8.47
CA MET A 46 15.62 8.11 -9.29
C MET A 46 15.60 8.39 -10.80
N ASN A 47 15.10 9.54 -11.22
CA ASN A 47 14.88 9.90 -12.64
C ASN A 47 13.94 8.92 -13.36
N GLY A 48 12.95 8.40 -12.67
CA GLY A 48 11.96 7.49 -13.23
C GLY A 48 11.46 6.48 -12.20
N LEU A 49 10.57 5.61 -12.66
CA LEU A 49 9.92 4.60 -11.84
C LEU A 49 9.53 3.41 -12.73
N ASP A 50 9.99 2.22 -12.40
CA ASP A 50 9.62 0.98 -13.12
C ASP A 50 8.51 0.22 -12.41
N ALA A 51 8.53 0.22 -11.08
CA ALA A 51 7.55 -0.49 -10.27
C ALA A 51 7.27 0.18 -8.94
N VAL A 52 6.04 -0.04 -8.44
CA VAL A 52 5.62 0.24 -7.05
C VAL A 52 5.29 -1.08 -6.37
N LEU A 53 5.92 -1.32 -5.22
CA LEU A 53 5.71 -2.54 -4.44
C LEU A 53 4.96 -2.19 -3.15
N PHE A 54 3.78 -2.77 -2.96
CA PHE A 54 3.03 -2.70 -1.72
C PHE A 54 3.33 -3.92 -0.86
N THR A 55 3.78 -3.70 0.37
CA THR A 55 4.22 -4.74 1.30
C THR A 55 3.83 -4.40 2.74
N GLY A 56 4.03 -5.35 3.65
CA GLY A 56 3.62 -5.22 5.04
C GLY A 56 2.10 -5.25 5.24
N GLY A 57 1.64 -5.22 6.48
CA GLY A 57 0.23 -5.45 6.80
C GLY A 57 -0.76 -4.56 6.04
N ILE A 58 -0.50 -3.26 5.93
CA ILE A 58 -1.36 -2.32 5.20
C ILE A 58 -1.21 -2.52 3.69
N GLY A 59 0.03 -2.58 3.18
CA GLY A 59 0.27 -2.73 1.75
C GLY A 59 -0.29 -4.02 1.17
N GLU A 60 -0.24 -5.11 1.93
CA GLU A 60 -0.73 -6.42 1.52
C GLU A 60 -2.25 -6.57 1.61
N LYS A 61 -2.88 -6.00 2.65
CA LYS A 61 -4.26 -6.32 3.03
C LYS A 61 -5.28 -5.20 2.79
N ALA A 62 -4.84 -3.94 2.78
CA ALA A 62 -5.74 -2.78 2.63
C ALA A 62 -5.82 -2.34 1.16
N TRP A 63 -6.75 -2.95 0.42
CA TRP A 63 -6.96 -2.63 -1.00
C TRP A 63 -7.36 -1.15 -1.20
N GLU A 64 -8.08 -0.56 -0.25
CA GLU A 64 -8.52 0.83 -0.26
C GLU A 64 -7.34 1.80 -0.23
N VAL A 65 -6.31 1.45 0.54
CA VAL A 65 -5.09 2.26 0.61
C VAL A 65 -4.34 2.19 -0.72
N ARG A 66 -4.16 1.00 -1.30
CA ARG A 66 -3.52 0.83 -2.60
C ARG A 66 -4.27 1.58 -3.71
N GLU A 67 -5.61 1.46 -3.72
CA GLU A 67 -6.47 2.16 -4.67
C GLU A 67 -6.28 3.69 -4.56
N GLY A 68 -6.39 4.24 -3.34
CA GLY A 68 -6.25 5.67 -3.10
C GLY A 68 -4.85 6.21 -3.38
N VAL A 69 -3.81 5.41 -3.15
CA VAL A 69 -2.43 5.77 -3.49
C VAL A 69 -2.24 5.83 -5.01
N CYS A 70 -2.77 4.85 -5.75
CA CYS A 70 -2.59 4.77 -7.21
C CYS A 70 -3.56 5.66 -8.01
N LYS A 71 -4.64 6.14 -7.38
CA LYS A 71 -5.61 7.04 -8.01
C LYS A 71 -4.92 8.31 -8.51
N ASP A 72 -5.29 8.77 -9.71
CA ASP A 72 -4.75 10.00 -10.32
C ASP A 72 -3.20 10.01 -10.44
N MET A 73 -2.60 8.84 -10.75
CA MET A 73 -1.16 8.67 -10.96
C MET A 73 -0.80 8.24 -12.40
N GLU A 74 -1.72 8.40 -13.33
CA GLU A 74 -1.49 8.10 -14.76
C GLU A 74 -0.38 8.96 -15.36
N PHE A 75 -0.13 10.13 -14.79
CA PHE A 75 1.01 11.00 -15.13
C PHE A 75 2.35 10.26 -14.99
N PHE A 76 2.49 9.43 -13.95
CA PHE A 76 3.67 8.57 -13.77
C PHE A 76 3.61 7.28 -14.59
N GLY A 77 2.50 7.02 -15.28
CA GLY A 77 2.28 5.77 -16.01
C GLY A 77 1.74 4.64 -15.13
N ILE A 78 1.22 4.96 -13.95
CA ILE A 78 0.62 3.99 -13.03
C ILE A 78 -0.86 3.85 -13.35
N LYS A 79 -1.30 2.62 -13.65
CA LYS A 79 -2.71 2.25 -13.80
C LYS A 79 -2.96 0.94 -13.06
N ILE A 80 -3.93 0.94 -12.16
CA ILE A 80 -4.27 -0.22 -11.34
C ILE A 80 -5.54 -0.91 -11.86
N ASP A 81 -5.57 -2.23 -11.82
CA ASP A 81 -6.76 -3.04 -12.03
C ASP A 81 -7.53 -3.10 -10.70
N THR A 82 -8.59 -2.31 -10.61
CA THR A 82 -9.40 -2.16 -9.40
C THR A 82 -10.01 -3.48 -8.92
N GLU A 83 -10.53 -4.32 -9.82
CA GLU A 83 -11.16 -5.57 -9.43
C GLU A 83 -10.12 -6.58 -8.92
N LYS A 84 -8.99 -6.67 -9.59
CA LYS A 84 -7.87 -7.48 -9.15
C LYS A 84 -7.32 -7.00 -7.82
N ASN A 85 -7.15 -5.69 -7.64
CA ASN A 85 -6.73 -5.09 -6.39
C ASN A 85 -7.66 -5.44 -5.23
N LYS A 86 -8.99 -5.38 -5.43
CA LYS A 86 -9.98 -5.69 -4.40
C LYS A 86 -10.03 -7.17 -4.03
N SER A 87 -9.86 -8.05 -5.00
CA SER A 87 -9.97 -9.50 -4.79
C SER A 87 -8.72 -10.13 -4.16
N THR A 88 -7.58 -9.44 -4.21
CA THR A 88 -6.28 -9.96 -3.77
C THR A 88 -5.96 -9.58 -2.33
N ARG A 89 -5.48 -10.54 -1.53
CA ARG A 89 -5.13 -10.34 -0.13
C ARG A 89 -3.83 -11.06 0.23
N GLY A 90 -2.69 -10.37 0.07
CA GLY A 90 -1.40 -10.84 0.56
C GLY A 90 -0.71 -11.92 -0.27
N GLU A 91 -1.12 -12.14 -1.53
CA GLU A 91 -0.38 -12.96 -2.48
C GLU A 91 0.66 -12.12 -3.23
N LEU A 92 1.73 -12.77 -3.71
CA LEU A 92 2.65 -12.13 -4.65
C LEU A 92 1.95 -12.01 -6.01
N ILE A 93 1.51 -10.80 -6.34
CA ILE A 93 0.72 -10.58 -7.55
C ILE A 93 0.89 -9.17 -8.11
N LYS A 94 0.93 -9.08 -9.42
CA LYS A 94 0.85 -7.81 -10.13
C LYS A 94 -0.60 -7.38 -10.26
N ILE A 95 -0.89 -6.16 -9.79
CA ILE A 95 -2.23 -5.55 -9.78
C ILE A 95 -2.35 -4.35 -10.73
N SER A 96 -1.31 -4.00 -11.48
CA SER A 96 -1.42 -3.02 -12.56
C SER A 96 -2.09 -3.61 -13.79
N THR A 97 -2.73 -2.73 -14.58
CA THR A 97 -3.32 -3.09 -15.88
C THR A 97 -2.23 -3.45 -16.90
N PRO A 98 -2.56 -4.19 -17.98
CA PRO A 98 -1.57 -4.55 -19.01
C PRO A 98 -0.95 -3.35 -19.74
N ASP A 99 -1.66 -2.23 -19.82
CA ASP A 99 -1.22 -0.98 -20.45
C ASP A 99 -0.55 0.01 -19.47
N SER A 100 -0.39 -0.38 -18.21
CA SER A 100 0.37 0.40 -17.23
C SER A 100 1.86 0.37 -17.59
N LYS A 101 2.49 1.54 -17.66
CA LYS A 101 3.93 1.66 -17.91
C LYS A 101 4.76 1.29 -16.68
N VAL A 102 4.24 1.63 -15.49
CA VAL A 102 4.82 1.30 -14.19
C VAL A 102 4.08 0.11 -13.62
N GLU A 103 4.79 -0.91 -13.24
CA GLU A 103 4.18 -2.09 -12.63
C GLU A 103 3.77 -1.80 -11.18
N VAL A 104 2.63 -2.34 -10.75
CA VAL A 104 2.19 -2.28 -9.36
C VAL A 104 2.02 -3.69 -8.84
N TRP A 105 2.72 -3.99 -7.76
CA TRP A 105 2.76 -5.31 -7.17
C TRP A 105 2.36 -5.32 -5.70
N ILE A 106 1.74 -6.41 -5.26
CA ILE A 106 1.65 -6.79 -3.86
C ILE A 106 2.73 -7.81 -3.60
N VAL A 107 3.58 -7.55 -2.60
CA VAL A 107 4.70 -8.42 -2.23
C VAL A 107 4.58 -8.80 -0.76
N PRO A 108 4.24 -10.06 -0.46
CA PRO A 108 4.14 -10.50 0.94
C PRO A 108 5.49 -10.46 1.63
N THR A 109 5.48 -9.98 2.86
CA THR A 109 6.64 -10.07 3.76
C THR A 109 6.61 -11.36 4.56
N ASN A 110 7.78 -11.92 4.82
CA ASN A 110 7.93 -13.09 5.67
C ASN A 110 8.99 -12.81 6.75
N GLU A 111 8.61 -12.02 7.73
CA GLU A 111 9.48 -11.62 8.83
C GLU A 111 9.86 -12.82 9.71
N GLU A 112 8.95 -13.75 9.92
CA GLU A 112 9.16 -14.96 10.73
C GLU A 112 10.27 -15.84 10.14
N LEU A 113 10.32 -15.97 8.81
CA LEU A 113 11.37 -16.74 8.14
C LEU A 113 12.76 -16.10 8.35
N LEU A 114 12.85 -14.77 8.31
CA LEU A 114 14.11 -14.07 8.55
C LEU A 114 14.59 -14.29 9.97
N ILE A 115 13.71 -14.11 10.96
CA ILE A 115 14.01 -14.37 12.38
C ILE A 115 14.47 -15.82 12.59
N ALA A 116 13.77 -16.78 11.99
CA ALA A 116 14.13 -18.19 12.08
C ALA A 116 15.53 -18.49 11.50
N ARG A 117 15.86 -17.89 10.33
CA ARG A 117 17.19 -18.03 9.70
C ARG A 117 18.29 -17.41 10.54
N ASP A 118 18.08 -16.21 11.07
CA ASP A 118 19.06 -15.52 11.90
C ASP A 118 19.29 -16.27 13.21
N THR A 119 18.23 -16.77 13.84
CA THR A 119 18.32 -17.61 15.03
C THR A 119 19.13 -18.89 14.75
N LEU A 120 18.84 -19.56 13.65
CA LEU A 120 19.57 -20.78 13.25
C LEU A 120 21.06 -20.50 13.01
N ALA A 121 21.39 -19.35 12.46
CA ALA A 121 22.79 -18.95 12.20
C ALA A 121 23.57 -18.71 13.50
N MET A 122 22.89 -18.25 14.57
CA MET A 122 23.53 -17.99 15.87
C MET A 122 23.77 -19.25 16.72
N ILE A 123 23.04 -20.34 16.46
CA ILE A 123 23.17 -21.59 17.23
C ILE A 123 24.00 -22.67 16.53
N LYS A 124 24.52 -22.37 15.35
CA LYS A 124 25.50 -23.20 14.63
C LYS A 124 26.91 -22.73 14.89
#